data_8d5a0d0827496936963fc1a80780d156
#
_entry.id   8d5a0d0827496936963fc1a80780d156
#
_cell.length_a   1.000
_cell.length_b   1.000
_cell.length_c   1.000
_cell.angle_alpha   90.00
_cell.angle_beta   90.00
_cell.angle_gamma   90.00
#
_symmetry.space_group_name_H-M   'P 1'
#
loop_
_entity.id
_entity.type
_entity.pdbx_description
1 polymer ?
#
loop_
_entity_poly.entity_id
_entity_poly.type
_entity_poly.pdbx_seq_one_letter_code
_entity_poly.pdbx_strand_id
1 'polypeptide(L)'
;MSYLLPHLTNGYAVDQAIVTEEEKVVVIRFGHDHDNTCIVVDECLYSISEDIKLFAVIYVVDITQVPDFNVMYELEDDCSVMFFYKNKHIMVDCGTGNNNKINWALNVKQDWVDIIETVYRGASKGSGLVGAPKDYSSKQVY
;
A
#
# COMPACT_ATOMS: atom_id res chain seq x y z
N MET A 1 3.72 14.59 0.21
CA MET A 1 4.79 14.67 -0.81
C MET A 1 4.57 13.69 -1.94
N SER A 2 3.31 13.63 -2.41
CA SER A 2 2.93 12.68 -3.46
C SER A 2 3.74 12.84 -4.74
N TYR A 3 4.06 14.08 -5.11
CA TYR A 3 4.80 14.32 -6.34
C TYR A 3 6.25 13.80 -6.31
N LEU A 4 6.75 13.43 -5.12
CA LEU A 4 8.08 12.87 -4.99
C LEU A 4 8.10 11.33 -5.02
N LEU A 5 6.92 10.69 -4.96
CA LEU A 5 6.79 9.23 -5.11
C LEU A 5 6.57 8.90 -6.59
N PRO A 6 7.12 7.78 -7.08
CA PRO A 6 6.88 7.37 -8.47
C PRO A 6 5.40 7.16 -8.75
N HIS A 7 4.91 7.74 -9.83
CA HIS A 7 3.52 7.61 -10.28
C HIS A 7 3.43 6.57 -11.40
N LEU A 8 2.46 5.66 -11.29
CA LEU A 8 2.12 4.73 -12.36
C LEU A 8 0.91 5.30 -13.07
N THR A 9 1.06 5.62 -14.36
CA THR A 9 0.10 6.47 -15.08
C THR A 9 -0.82 5.73 -16.03
N ASN A 10 -0.71 4.42 -16.12
CA ASN A 10 -1.62 3.58 -16.90
C ASN A 10 -1.64 2.16 -16.34
N GLY A 11 -2.65 1.37 -16.76
CA GLY A 11 -2.83 0.01 -16.26
C GLY A 11 -1.65 -0.90 -16.56
N TYR A 12 -1.04 -0.75 -17.72
CA TYR A 12 0.12 -1.53 -18.09
C TYR A 12 1.29 -1.28 -17.13
N ALA A 13 1.53 -0.01 -16.77
CA ALA A 13 2.60 0.33 -15.82
C ALA A 13 2.36 -0.28 -14.44
N VAL A 14 1.11 -0.32 -13.98
CA VAL A 14 0.76 -0.96 -12.72
C VAL A 14 1.04 -2.46 -12.80
N ASP A 15 0.57 -3.13 -13.85
CA ASP A 15 0.81 -4.56 -14.04
C ASP A 15 2.31 -4.87 -14.08
N GLN A 16 3.08 -4.07 -14.80
CA GLN A 16 4.51 -4.28 -14.92
C GLN A 16 5.23 -4.09 -13.58
N ALA A 17 4.84 -3.07 -12.81
CA ALA A 17 5.44 -2.84 -11.50
C ALA A 17 5.23 -4.02 -10.57
N ILE A 18 4.06 -4.66 -10.64
CA ILE A 18 3.73 -5.82 -9.80
C ILE A 18 4.42 -7.08 -10.31
N VAL A 19 4.35 -7.33 -11.61
CA VAL A 19 4.84 -8.59 -12.21
C VAL A 19 6.36 -8.68 -12.21
N THR A 20 7.04 -7.57 -12.48
CA THR A 20 8.50 -7.58 -12.65
C THR A 20 9.28 -7.54 -11.35
N GLU A 21 8.65 -7.15 -10.24
CA GLU A 21 9.35 -7.09 -8.96
C GLU A 21 9.38 -8.47 -8.31
N GLU A 22 10.56 -9.08 -8.24
CA GLU A 22 10.73 -10.44 -7.75
C GLU A 22 11.27 -10.54 -6.33
N GLU A 23 11.80 -9.44 -5.78
CA GLU A 23 12.52 -9.48 -4.51
C GLU A 23 11.90 -8.61 -3.42
N LYS A 24 11.15 -7.59 -3.81
CA LYS A 24 10.64 -6.59 -2.86
C LYS A 24 9.13 -6.60 -2.81
N VAL A 25 8.60 -6.14 -1.67
CA VAL A 25 7.19 -5.85 -1.55
C VAL A 25 6.89 -4.61 -2.41
N VAL A 26 5.87 -4.70 -3.24
CA VAL A 26 5.36 -3.56 -4.00
C VAL A 26 4.23 -2.95 -3.19
N VAL A 27 4.41 -1.70 -2.77
CA VAL A 27 3.42 -0.94 -2.01
C VAL A 27 2.79 0.05 -2.96
N ILE A 28 1.47 -0.02 -3.15
CA ILE A 28 0.78 0.90 -4.05
C ILE A 28 -0.31 1.64 -3.29
N ARG A 29 -0.25 2.98 -3.32
CA ARG A 29 -1.32 3.84 -2.83
C ARG A 29 -2.23 4.19 -4.00
N PHE A 30 -3.47 3.75 -3.93
CA PHE A 30 -4.51 4.10 -4.89
C PHE A 30 -5.34 5.24 -4.31
N GLY A 31 -5.52 6.31 -5.08
CA GLY A 31 -6.28 7.46 -4.62
C GLY A 31 -6.00 8.68 -5.47
N HIS A 32 -5.91 9.84 -4.83
CA HIS A 32 -5.63 11.13 -5.49
C HIS A 32 -4.58 11.90 -4.70
N ASP A 33 -3.63 12.50 -5.42
CA ASP A 33 -2.52 13.22 -4.79
C ASP A 33 -2.99 14.40 -3.91
N HIS A 34 -4.14 14.99 -4.24
CA HIS A 34 -4.67 16.14 -3.51
C HIS A 34 -5.69 15.77 -2.42
N ASP A 35 -6.02 14.49 -2.27
CA ASP A 35 -6.92 14.06 -1.20
C ASP A 35 -6.22 14.16 0.16
N ASN A 36 -6.94 14.63 1.19
CA ASN A 36 -6.36 14.84 2.51
C ASN A 36 -5.79 13.57 3.15
N THR A 37 -6.49 12.45 3.03
CA THR A 37 -6.00 11.17 3.54
C THR A 37 -4.76 10.71 2.77
N CYS A 38 -4.79 10.83 1.44
CA CYS A 38 -3.65 10.47 0.61
C CYS A 38 -2.43 11.33 0.91
N ILE A 39 -2.60 12.62 1.16
CA ILE A 39 -1.49 13.52 1.50
C ILE A 39 -0.78 13.02 2.76
N VAL A 40 -1.54 12.69 3.81
CA VAL A 40 -1.00 12.19 5.08
C VAL A 40 -0.25 10.88 4.86
N VAL A 41 -0.86 9.94 4.13
CA VAL A 41 -0.27 8.63 3.85
C VAL A 41 0.99 8.76 2.99
N ASP A 42 0.91 9.55 1.92
CA ASP A 42 2.03 9.73 0.99
C ASP A 42 3.24 10.39 1.68
N GLU A 43 2.98 11.32 2.58
CA GLU A 43 4.06 11.95 3.34
C GLU A 43 4.78 10.93 4.22
N CYS A 44 4.04 10.06 4.89
CA CYS A 44 4.63 8.97 5.67
C CYS A 44 5.43 8.01 4.77
N LEU A 45 4.82 7.56 3.68
CA LEU A 45 5.46 6.61 2.76
C LEU A 45 6.74 7.20 2.16
N TYR A 46 6.69 8.44 1.72
CA TYR A 46 7.88 9.09 1.17
C TYR A 46 9.00 9.16 2.21
N SER A 47 8.66 9.55 3.43
CA SER A 47 9.67 9.74 4.48
C SER A 47 10.38 8.46 4.91
N ILE A 48 9.72 7.29 4.75
CA ILE A 48 10.32 6.00 5.10
C ILE A 48 10.93 5.28 3.89
N SER A 49 10.78 5.80 2.67
CA SER A 49 11.15 5.09 1.45
C SER A 49 12.60 4.65 1.42
N GLU A 50 13.51 5.47 1.91
CA GLU A 50 14.94 5.11 2.00
C GLU A 50 15.19 4.04 3.04
N ASP A 51 14.47 4.07 4.16
CA ASP A 51 14.66 3.12 5.25
C ASP A 51 14.26 1.71 4.86
N ILE A 52 13.30 1.55 3.94
CA ILE A 52 12.76 0.25 3.55
C ILE A 52 13.18 -0.19 2.14
N LYS A 53 14.03 0.57 1.47
CA LYS A 53 14.36 0.34 0.05
C LYS A 53 14.97 -1.02 -0.25
N LEU A 54 15.52 -1.70 0.75
CA LEU A 54 16.10 -3.03 0.55
C LEU A 54 15.03 -4.12 0.41
N PHE A 55 13.83 -3.88 0.93
CA PHE A 55 12.77 -4.90 0.90
C PHE A 55 11.43 -4.40 0.39
N ALA A 56 11.31 -3.12 0.01
CA ALA A 56 10.04 -2.59 -0.51
C ALA A 56 10.27 -1.45 -1.49
N VAL A 57 9.31 -1.30 -2.40
CA VAL A 57 9.25 -0.19 -3.34
C VAL A 57 7.83 0.38 -3.30
N ILE A 58 7.72 1.71 -3.40
CA ILE A 58 6.45 2.42 -3.22
C ILE A 58 6.08 3.14 -4.51
N TYR A 59 4.80 3.00 -4.91
CA TYR A 59 4.23 3.72 -6.04
C TYR A 59 2.91 4.35 -5.65
N VAL A 60 2.51 5.39 -6.37
CA VAL A 60 1.17 5.98 -6.25
C VAL A 60 0.44 5.89 -7.58
N VAL A 61 -0.88 5.70 -7.50
CA VAL A 61 -1.76 5.56 -8.65
C VAL A 61 -2.97 6.46 -8.45
N ASP A 62 -3.29 7.29 -9.44
CA ASP A 62 -4.51 8.09 -9.46
C ASP A 62 -5.63 7.22 -10.04
N ILE A 63 -6.65 6.93 -9.25
CA ILE A 63 -7.74 6.02 -9.64
C ILE A 63 -8.68 6.64 -10.69
N THR A 64 -8.59 7.94 -10.93
CA THR A 64 -9.31 8.59 -12.04
C THR A 64 -8.52 8.44 -13.34
N GLN A 65 -7.21 8.59 -13.27
CA GLN A 65 -6.32 8.42 -14.43
C GLN A 65 -6.19 6.95 -14.82
N VAL A 66 -6.16 6.06 -13.83
CA VAL A 66 -6.01 4.61 -14.04
C VAL A 66 -7.21 3.90 -13.39
N PRO A 67 -8.37 3.85 -14.08
CA PRO A 67 -9.56 3.21 -13.51
C PRO A 67 -9.57 1.69 -13.64
N ASP A 68 -8.56 1.11 -14.28
CA ASP A 68 -8.48 -0.30 -14.67
C ASP A 68 -8.70 -1.27 -13.49
N PHE A 69 -8.32 -0.88 -12.29
CA PHE A 69 -8.34 -1.76 -11.11
C PHE A 69 -9.44 -1.41 -10.11
N ASN A 70 -10.26 -0.38 -10.40
CA ASN A 70 -11.24 0.13 -9.43
C ASN A 70 -12.28 -0.90 -9.04
N VAL A 71 -12.77 -1.68 -9.99
CA VAL A 71 -13.76 -2.73 -9.73
C VAL A 71 -13.10 -3.95 -9.08
N MET A 72 -11.98 -4.39 -9.66
CA MET A 72 -11.28 -5.60 -9.19
C MET A 72 -10.85 -5.50 -7.74
N TYR A 73 -10.33 -4.35 -7.33
CA TYR A 73 -9.82 -4.14 -5.98
C TYR A 73 -10.78 -3.36 -5.09
N GLU A 74 -12.00 -3.10 -5.59
CA GLU A 74 -13.02 -2.36 -4.83
C GLU A 74 -12.49 -1.03 -4.31
N LEU A 75 -11.91 -0.22 -5.20
CA LEU A 75 -11.28 1.05 -4.85
C LEU A 75 -12.32 2.16 -4.73
N GLU A 76 -13.23 2.03 -3.77
CA GLU A 76 -14.30 2.98 -3.51
C GLU A 76 -13.90 4.05 -2.50
N ASP A 77 -12.87 3.78 -1.72
CA ASP A 77 -12.38 4.73 -0.72
C ASP A 77 -11.48 5.79 -1.38
N ASP A 78 -11.40 6.96 -0.74
CA ASP A 78 -10.57 8.05 -1.23
C ASP A 78 -9.09 7.69 -1.24
N CYS A 79 -8.69 6.80 -0.34
CA CYS A 79 -7.30 6.34 -0.24
C CYS A 79 -7.27 4.87 0.13
N SER A 80 -6.48 4.08 -0.59
CA SER A 80 -6.28 2.67 -0.30
C SER A 80 -4.81 2.31 -0.54
N VAL A 81 -4.19 1.62 0.39
CA VAL A 81 -2.83 1.10 0.22
C VAL A 81 -2.88 -0.41 0.19
N MET A 82 -2.28 -0.99 -0.84
CA MET A 82 -2.24 -2.44 -1.05
C MET A 82 -0.81 -2.92 -1.19
N PHE A 83 -0.60 -4.19 -0.91
CA PHE A 83 0.72 -4.81 -0.94
C PHE A 83 0.74 -5.99 -1.90
N PHE A 84 1.83 -6.11 -2.65
CA PHE A 84 2.03 -7.22 -3.59
C PHE A 84 3.43 -7.78 -3.42
N TYR A 85 3.57 -9.09 -3.58
CA TYR A 85 4.86 -9.75 -3.52
C TYR A 85 4.87 -10.90 -4.51
N LYS A 86 5.87 -10.91 -5.40
CA LYS A 86 6.00 -11.91 -6.48
C LYS A 86 4.70 -12.10 -7.25
N ASN A 87 4.12 -10.98 -7.70
CA ASN A 87 2.89 -10.95 -8.49
C ASN A 87 1.66 -11.47 -7.74
N LYS A 88 1.65 -11.36 -6.41
CA LYS A 88 0.56 -11.87 -5.58
C LYS A 88 0.11 -10.79 -4.61
N HIS A 89 -1.20 -10.56 -4.51
CA HIS A 89 -1.75 -9.64 -3.51
C HIS A 89 -1.57 -10.24 -2.11
N ILE A 90 -0.96 -9.48 -1.21
CA ILE A 90 -0.75 -9.90 0.17
C ILE A 90 -1.74 -9.14 1.06
N MET A 91 -2.55 -9.87 1.80
CA MET A 91 -3.52 -9.29 2.72
C MET A 91 -2.89 -9.07 4.09
N VAL A 92 -3.35 -8.02 4.79
CA VAL A 92 -2.89 -7.69 6.13
C VAL A 92 -4.09 -7.58 7.06
N ASP A 93 -4.08 -8.37 8.12
CA ASP A 93 -5.11 -8.30 9.15
C ASP A 93 -4.71 -7.22 10.17
N CYS A 94 -5.38 -6.08 10.09
CA CYS A 94 -5.16 -4.96 11.01
C CYS A 94 -6.25 -4.88 12.10
N GLY A 95 -7.12 -5.87 12.16
CA GLY A 95 -8.24 -5.87 13.11
C GLY A 95 -9.42 -5.01 12.68
N THR A 96 -9.39 -4.47 11.46
CA THR A 96 -10.41 -3.53 10.98
C THR A 96 -11.55 -4.22 10.23
N GLY A 97 -11.40 -5.52 9.95
CA GLY A 97 -12.36 -6.27 9.15
C GLY A 97 -12.11 -6.24 7.65
N ASN A 98 -11.27 -5.35 7.17
CA ASN A 98 -10.85 -5.29 5.77
C ASN A 98 -9.36 -5.63 5.67
N ASN A 99 -9.07 -6.86 5.24
CA ASN A 99 -7.69 -7.34 5.15
C ASN A 99 -7.04 -7.00 3.80
N ASN A 100 -7.82 -6.52 2.84
CA ASN A 100 -7.34 -6.31 1.47
C ASN A 100 -6.52 -5.04 1.31
N LYS A 101 -6.77 -4.04 2.14
CA LYS A 101 -6.15 -2.73 1.99
C LYS A 101 -6.19 -1.93 3.30
N ILE A 102 -5.29 -0.95 3.38
CA ILE A 102 -5.30 0.05 4.44
C ILE A 102 -5.99 1.28 3.85
N ASN A 103 -7.17 1.59 4.37
CA ASN A 103 -8.03 2.64 3.83
C ASN A 103 -8.37 3.74 4.83
N TRP A 104 -7.49 3.98 5.80
CA TRP A 104 -7.62 5.08 6.75
C TRP A 104 -6.32 5.88 6.80
N ALA A 105 -6.38 7.05 7.47
CA ALA A 105 -5.24 7.98 7.52
C ALA A 105 -4.21 7.53 8.57
N LEU A 106 -3.54 6.43 8.31
CA LEU A 106 -2.44 5.96 9.16
C LEU A 106 -1.27 6.95 9.03
N ASN A 107 -0.99 7.68 10.11
CA ASN A 107 -0.08 8.81 10.10
C ASN A 107 1.18 8.62 10.96
N VAL A 108 1.45 7.40 11.40
CA VAL A 108 2.64 7.08 12.19
C VAL A 108 3.65 6.37 11.30
N LYS A 109 4.78 7.01 11.05
CA LYS A 109 5.82 6.48 10.15
C LYS A 109 6.31 5.11 10.57
N GLN A 110 6.55 4.91 11.86
CA GLN A 110 7.05 3.63 12.37
C GLN A 110 6.02 2.51 12.15
N ASP A 111 4.73 2.81 12.27
CA ASP A 111 3.68 1.81 12.01
C ASP A 111 3.73 1.34 10.55
N TRP A 112 3.97 2.26 9.61
CA TRP A 112 4.13 1.89 8.20
C TRP A 112 5.35 0.99 7.99
N VAL A 113 6.48 1.33 8.60
CA VAL A 113 7.69 0.49 8.51
C VAL A 113 7.40 -0.92 9.06
N ASP A 114 6.76 -0.98 10.22
CA ASP A 114 6.48 -2.26 10.88
C ASP A 114 5.51 -3.12 10.06
N ILE A 115 4.48 -2.52 9.49
CA ILE A 115 3.52 -3.23 8.65
C ILE A 115 4.20 -3.76 7.39
N ILE A 116 4.94 -2.92 6.69
CA ILE A 116 5.60 -3.32 5.43
C ILE A 116 6.66 -4.41 5.70
N GLU A 117 7.40 -4.29 6.78
CA GLU A 117 8.36 -5.33 7.17
C GLU A 117 7.67 -6.65 7.49
N THR A 118 6.52 -6.59 8.19
CA THR A 118 5.72 -7.77 8.49
C THR A 118 5.22 -8.44 7.21
N VAL A 119 4.75 -7.63 6.25
CA VAL A 119 4.34 -8.14 4.93
C VAL A 119 5.51 -8.85 4.25
N TYR A 120 6.66 -8.23 4.22
CA TYR A 120 7.85 -8.81 3.58
C TYR A 120 8.23 -10.14 4.22
N ARG A 121 8.28 -10.20 5.55
CA ARG A 121 8.65 -11.43 6.27
C ARG A 121 7.67 -12.56 6.01
N GLY A 122 6.37 -12.28 6.09
CA GLY A 122 5.34 -13.29 5.87
C GLY A 122 5.29 -13.75 4.43
N ALA A 123 5.30 -12.81 3.48
CA ALA A 123 5.22 -13.11 2.06
C ALA A 123 6.45 -13.88 1.58
N SER A 124 7.64 -13.57 2.08
CA SER A 124 8.86 -14.29 1.71
C SER A 124 8.84 -15.74 2.17
N LYS A 125 8.03 -16.08 3.17
CA LYS A 125 7.80 -17.45 3.65
C LYS A 125 6.61 -18.11 2.97
N GLY A 126 5.96 -17.45 2.02
CA GLY A 126 4.84 -17.98 1.27
C GLY A 126 3.45 -17.59 1.77
N SER A 127 3.34 -16.76 2.80
CA SER A 127 2.03 -16.34 3.31
C SER A 127 1.36 -15.33 2.41
N GLY A 128 0.05 -15.50 2.17
CA GLY A 128 -0.78 -14.52 1.48
C GLY A 128 -1.57 -13.61 2.42
N LEU A 129 -1.52 -13.89 3.71
CA LEU A 129 -2.17 -13.10 4.76
C LEU A 129 -1.21 -13.01 5.94
N VAL A 130 -0.96 -11.79 6.42
CA VAL A 130 -0.12 -11.55 7.59
C VAL A 130 -0.91 -10.75 8.62
N GLY A 131 -0.53 -10.89 9.91
CA GLY A 131 -1.12 -10.10 10.98
C GLY A 131 -0.29 -8.84 11.21
N ALA A 132 -0.95 -7.69 11.28
CA ALA A 132 -0.27 -6.44 11.61
C ALA A 132 0.29 -6.52 13.05
N PRO A 133 1.39 -5.80 13.35
CA PRO A 133 1.98 -5.81 14.69
C PRO A 133 1.06 -5.22 15.77
N LYS A 134 0.08 -4.43 15.37
CA LYS A 134 -0.88 -3.78 16.26
C LYS A 134 -2.30 -4.00 15.76
N ASP A 135 -3.27 -3.83 16.66
CA ASP A 135 -4.68 -3.83 16.33
C ASP A 135 -5.11 -2.38 16.05
N TYR A 136 -5.62 -2.12 14.85
CA TYR A 136 -6.05 -0.80 14.40
C TYR A 136 -7.57 -0.64 14.38
N SER A 137 -8.32 -1.61 14.93
CA SER A 137 -9.78 -1.57 14.88
C SER A 137 -10.38 -0.29 15.46
N SER A 138 -9.82 0.24 16.55
CA SER A 138 -10.29 1.48 17.17
C SER A 138 -10.02 2.73 16.33
N LYS A 139 -9.11 2.65 15.38
CA LYS A 139 -8.74 3.79 14.54
C LYS A 139 -9.69 4.02 13.39
N GLN A 140 -10.48 3.02 13.02
CA GLN A 140 -11.50 3.17 11.98
C GLN A 140 -12.78 3.84 12.47
N VAL A 141 -12.97 3.92 13.77
CA VAL A 141 -14.19 4.46 14.36
C VAL A 141 -14.24 5.99 14.28
N TYR A 142 -13.11 6.60 14.08
CA TYR A 142 -13.01 8.06 13.99
C TYR A 142 -13.09 8.49 12.52
#